data_6e0a02fac79a47c0681f5dd0bb9a8945
#
_entry.id   6e0a02fac79a47c0681f5dd0bb9a8945
#
_cell.length_a   1.000
_cell.length_b   1.000
_cell.length_c   1.000
_cell.angle_alpha   90.00
_cell.angle_beta   90.00
_cell.angle_gamma   90.00
#
_symmetry.space_group_name_H-M   'P 1'
#
loop_
_entity.id
_entity.type
_entity.pdbx_description
1 polymer ?
#
loop_
_entity_poly.entity_id
_entity_poly.type
_entity_poly.pdbx_seq_one_letter_code
_entity_poly.pdbx_strand_id
1 'polypeptide(L)'
;GFKPNYNLGVFLSVVIFVTTYFYTSNESLIGIHFILVPILPLVCLSALYSSDNNQTLSNVSVTFFGILYISMPISLLNFIVFTDYNYNSIYLMATLLFLWTSESAAYFGGSLFGKKKLFESVSPMKTWEGVLFGLMANIILAYLIHEYVWSSFQSLTFWIFFSIVVLISGVFGDLFESLLKRNFNLKDSSSKLPGHGGFLDRFDSFFFVIPYVYFYLKIIDQIT
;
A
#
# COMPACT_ATOMS: atom_id res chain seq x y z
N GLY A 1 -25.07 -11.10 3.92
CA GLY A 1 -23.72 -10.55 3.69
C GLY A 1 -23.80 -9.37 2.72
N PHE A 2 -22.77 -8.53 2.68
CA PHE A 2 -22.68 -7.41 1.74
C PHE A 2 -22.65 -7.90 0.28
N LYS A 3 -23.27 -7.13 -0.61
CA LYS A 3 -23.28 -7.37 -2.06
C LYS A 3 -22.73 -6.14 -2.81
N PRO A 4 -21.43 -5.86 -2.71
CA PRO A 4 -20.83 -4.72 -3.40
C PRO A 4 -20.96 -4.87 -4.91
N ASN A 5 -20.94 -3.76 -5.63
CA ASN A 5 -20.94 -3.80 -7.08
C ASN A 5 -19.51 -4.13 -7.59
N TYR A 6 -19.19 -5.42 -7.56
CA TYR A 6 -17.87 -5.94 -7.91
C TYR A 6 -17.42 -5.54 -9.32
N ASN A 7 -18.31 -5.71 -10.32
CA ASN A 7 -17.96 -5.44 -11.71
C ASN A 7 -17.63 -3.95 -11.93
N LEU A 8 -18.45 -3.06 -11.35
CA LEU A 8 -18.20 -1.63 -11.42
C LEU A 8 -16.90 -1.25 -10.68
N GLY A 9 -16.70 -1.82 -9.50
CA GLY A 9 -15.47 -1.57 -8.71
C GLY A 9 -14.21 -1.96 -9.49
N VAL A 10 -14.17 -3.13 -10.11
CA VAL A 10 -13.05 -3.59 -10.94
C VAL A 10 -12.88 -2.70 -12.18
N PHE A 11 -13.94 -2.38 -12.87
CA PHE A 11 -13.88 -1.50 -14.05
C PHE A 11 -13.30 -0.13 -13.70
N LEU A 12 -13.79 0.51 -12.63
CA LEU A 12 -13.30 1.81 -12.19
C LEU A 12 -11.84 1.74 -11.72
N SER A 13 -11.44 0.64 -11.09
CA SER A 13 -10.04 0.41 -10.68
C SER A 13 -9.08 0.41 -11.88
N VAL A 14 -9.45 -0.26 -12.95
CA VAL A 14 -8.69 -0.26 -14.20
C VAL A 14 -8.64 1.14 -14.83
N VAL A 15 -9.77 1.84 -14.85
CA VAL A 15 -9.83 3.23 -15.36
C VAL A 15 -8.90 4.16 -14.57
N ILE A 16 -8.91 4.08 -13.23
CA ILE A 16 -8.03 4.88 -12.36
C ILE A 16 -6.56 4.60 -12.71
N PHE A 17 -6.17 3.33 -12.78
CA PHE A 17 -4.78 2.96 -13.07
C PHE A 17 -4.33 3.43 -14.45
N VAL A 18 -5.14 3.20 -15.48
CA VAL A 18 -4.81 3.57 -16.87
C VAL A 18 -4.73 5.09 -17.04
N THR A 19 -5.68 5.83 -16.46
CA THR A 19 -5.68 7.30 -16.56
C THR A 19 -4.51 7.92 -15.81
N THR A 20 -4.15 7.42 -14.64
CA THR A 20 -2.96 7.88 -13.91
C THR A 20 -1.67 7.54 -14.65
N TYR A 21 -1.59 6.36 -15.27
CA TYR A 21 -0.45 6.00 -16.12
C TYR A 21 -0.26 6.99 -17.26
N PHE A 22 -1.30 7.28 -18.05
CA PHE A 22 -1.20 8.23 -19.16
C PHE A 22 -0.92 9.65 -18.68
N TYR A 23 -1.45 10.05 -17.53
CA TYR A 23 -1.18 11.35 -16.93
C TYR A 23 0.29 11.51 -16.54
N THR A 24 0.91 10.47 -15.98
CA THR A 24 2.30 10.53 -15.48
C THR A 24 3.34 10.24 -16.54
N SER A 25 3.00 9.51 -17.61
CA SER A 25 3.93 9.11 -18.66
C SER A 25 3.94 10.05 -19.87
N ASN A 26 2.97 10.96 -20.01
CA ASN A 26 2.82 11.76 -21.22
C ASN A 26 2.25 13.16 -20.93
N GLU A 27 3.08 14.19 -21.10
CA GLU A 27 2.71 15.59 -20.88
C GLU A 27 1.50 16.06 -21.70
N SER A 28 1.33 15.55 -22.91
CA SER A 28 0.21 15.93 -23.78
C SER A 28 -1.16 15.51 -23.25
N LEU A 29 -1.21 14.66 -22.23
CA LEU A 29 -2.42 14.13 -21.62
C LEU A 29 -2.70 14.67 -20.20
N ILE A 30 -2.13 15.80 -19.83
CA ILE A 30 -2.27 16.45 -18.51
C ILE A 30 -3.73 16.62 -18.10
N GLY A 31 -4.71 16.63 -18.76
CA GLY A 31 -6.10 16.74 -18.32
C GLY A 31 -6.82 15.41 -18.10
N ILE A 32 -6.23 14.29 -18.47
CA ILE A 32 -6.93 12.99 -18.49
C ILE A 32 -7.40 12.52 -17.12
N HIS A 33 -6.71 12.95 -16.04
CA HIS A 33 -7.09 12.61 -14.66
C HIS A 33 -8.46 13.17 -14.26
N PHE A 34 -9.00 14.20 -14.94
CA PHE A 34 -10.36 14.68 -14.68
C PHE A 34 -11.44 13.62 -14.95
N ILE A 35 -11.13 12.56 -15.71
CA ILE A 35 -12.02 11.41 -15.87
C ILE A 35 -12.31 10.70 -14.54
N LEU A 36 -11.43 10.90 -13.54
CA LEU A 36 -11.61 10.33 -12.21
C LEU A 36 -12.73 11.02 -11.39
N VAL A 37 -13.07 12.28 -11.72
CA VAL A 37 -14.08 13.07 -10.99
C VAL A 37 -15.46 12.37 -10.93
N PRO A 38 -16.00 11.79 -12.00
CA PRO A 38 -17.30 11.13 -11.97
C PRO A 38 -17.33 9.76 -11.27
N ILE A 39 -16.19 9.24 -10.77
CA ILE A 39 -16.15 7.91 -10.12
C ILE A 39 -17.07 7.85 -8.91
N LEU A 40 -17.03 8.87 -8.05
CA LEU A 40 -17.91 8.96 -6.88
C LEU A 40 -19.40 8.90 -7.27
N PRO A 41 -19.92 9.82 -8.11
CA PRO A 41 -21.30 9.75 -8.51
C PRO A 41 -21.65 8.45 -9.26
N LEU A 42 -20.76 7.85 -10.07
CA LEU A 42 -21.04 6.58 -10.77
C LEU A 42 -21.27 5.43 -9.79
N VAL A 43 -20.47 5.32 -8.74
CA VAL A 43 -20.68 4.30 -7.69
C VAL A 43 -22.00 4.55 -6.96
N CYS A 44 -22.32 5.82 -6.61
CA CYS A 44 -23.59 6.16 -5.98
C CYS A 44 -24.78 5.85 -6.90
N LEU A 45 -24.71 6.20 -8.18
CA LEU A 45 -25.77 5.91 -9.17
C LEU A 45 -25.99 4.40 -9.36
N SER A 46 -24.94 3.60 -9.27
CA SER A 46 -25.08 2.13 -9.36
C SER A 46 -25.97 1.56 -8.26
N ALA A 47 -26.08 2.26 -7.13
CA ALA A 47 -26.93 1.85 -6.03
C ALA A 47 -28.43 1.97 -6.33
N LEU A 48 -28.82 2.86 -7.25
CA LEU A 48 -30.22 3.00 -7.69
C LEU A 48 -30.73 1.77 -8.42
N TYR A 49 -29.83 1.01 -9.04
CA TYR A 49 -30.14 -0.23 -9.77
C TYR A 49 -29.93 -1.49 -8.91
N SER A 50 -29.63 -1.31 -7.60
CA SER A 50 -29.48 -2.44 -6.67
C SER A 50 -30.85 -2.92 -6.21
N SER A 51 -31.08 -4.23 -6.23
CA SER A 51 -32.33 -4.85 -5.77
C SER A 51 -32.44 -4.92 -4.23
N ASP A 52 -31.39 -4.60 -3.49
CA ASP A 52 -31.32 -4.77 -2.04
C ASP A 52 -31.30 -3.40 -1.32
N ASN A 53 -32.49 -2.82 -1.15
CA ASN A 53 -32.64 -1.48 -0.56
C ASN A 53 -32.20 -1.39 0.89
N ASN A 54 -32.17 -2.50 1.66
CA ASN A 54 -31.86 -2.47 3.10
C ASN A 54 -30.35 -2.35 3.37
N GLN A 55 -29.49 -2.70 2.40
CA GLN A 55 -28.04 -2.68 2.56
C GLN A 55 -27.33 -1.79 1.53
N THR A 56 -28.05 -0.93 0.86
CA THR A 56 -27.51 -0.06 -0.21
C THR A 56 -26.30 0.74 0.25
N LEU A 57 -26.40 1.43 1.38
CA LEU A 57 -25.28 2.23 1.91
C LEU A 57 -24.06 1.37 2.23
N SER A 58 -24.25 0.19 2.83
CA SER A 58 -23.16 -0.72 3.14
C SER A 58 -22.50 -1.26 1.89
N ASN A 59 -23.25 -1.62 0.86
CA ASN A 59 -22.76 -2.13 -0.41
C ASN A 59 -21.94 -1.07 -1.17
N VAL A 60 -22.43 0.17 -1.21
CA VAL A 60 -21.73 1.34 -1.76
C VAL A 60 -20.43 1.59 -0.99
N SER A 61 -20.49 1.60 0.34
CA SER A 61 -19.31 1.83 1.20
C SER A 61 -18.23 0.77 0.98
N VAL A 62 -18.59 -0.50 0.86
CA VAL A 62 -17.63 -1.59 0.59
C VAL A 62 -17.01 -1.45 -0.81
N THR A 63 -17.81 -1.02 -1.82
CA THR A 63 -17.28 -0.76 -3.16
C THR A 63 -16.26 0.39 -3.15
N PHE A 64 -16.59 1.51 -2.48
CA PHE A 64 -15.67 2.63 -2.31
C PHE A 64 -14.42 2.24 -1.53
N PHE A 65 -14.59 1.52 -0.43
CA PHE A 65 -13.46 1.06 0.37
C PHE A 65 -12.50 0.21 -0.47
N GLY A 66 -13.01 -0.70 -1.30
CA GLY A 66 -12.17 -1.48 -2.21
C GLY A 66 -11.38 -0.62 -3.21
N ILE A 67 -12.04 0.40 -3.79
CA ILE A 67 -11.36 1.34 -4.71
C ILE A 67 -10.28 2.14 -3.96
N LEU A 68 -10.60 2.69 -2.79
CA LEU A 68 -9.64 3.52 -2.04
C LEU A 68 -8.50 2.71 -1.43
N TYR A 69 -8.78 1.50 -0.95
CA TYR A 69 -7.79 0.68 -0.25
C TYR A 69 -6.85 -0.08 -1.19
N ILE A 70 -7.34 -0.51 -2.36
CA ILE A 70 -6.56 -1.32 -3.30
C ILE A 70 -6.15 -0.50 -4.53
N SER A 71 -7.12 0.13 -5.21
CA SER A 71 -6.89 0.73 -6.52
C SER A 71 -6.12 2.04 -6.44
N MET A 72 -6.41 2.86 -5.43
CA MET A 72 -5.69 4.12 -5.25
C MET A 72 -4.20 3.88 -4.98
N PRO A 73 -3.76 3.03 -4.04
CA PRO A 73 -2.33 2.73 -3.86
C PRO A 73 -1.66 2.19 -5.13
N ILE A 74 -2.29 1.23 -5.83
CA ILE A 74 -1.75 0.71 -7.08
C ILE A 74 -1.57 1.83 -8.12
N SER A 75 -2.54 2.75 -8.22
CA SER A 75 -2.47 3.86 -9.15
C SER A 75 -1.42 4.91 -8.77
N LEU A 76 -1.15 5.09 -7.46
CA LEU A 76 -0.07 5.96 -6.98
C LEU A 76 1.33 5.44 -7.37
N LEU A 77 1.48 4.14 -7.68
CA LEU A 77 2.73 3.62 -8.23
C LEU A 77 3.17 4.35 -9.50
N ASN A 78 2.21 4.75 -10.35
CA ASN A 78 2.53 5.50 -11.56
C ASN A 78 3.25 6.82 -11.23
N PHE A 79 2.84 7.50 -10.15
CA PHE A 79 3.48 8.75 -9.70
C PHE A 79 4.83 8.51 -9.02
N ILE A 80 5.09 7.33 -8.51
CA ILE A 80 6.38 6.96 -7.90
C ILE A 80 7.40 6.58 -8.97
N VAL A 81 6.95 5.88 -10.04
CA VAL A 81 7.85 5.38 -11.09
C VAL A 81 8.04 6.35 -12.26
N PHE A 82 7.22 7.37 -12.39
CA PHE A 82 7.39 8.43 -13.40
C PHE A 82 7.75 9.76 -12.72
N THR A 83 8.94 10.25 -12.99
CA THR A 83 9.39 11.58 -12.56
C THR A 83 9.66 12.40 -13.83
N ASP A 84 9.02 13.56 -13.97
CA ASP A 84 9.11 14.41 -15.15
C ASP A 84 8.91 13.64 -16.47
N TYR A 85 7.86 12.80 -16.49
CA TYR A 85 7.46 11.92 -17.61
C TYR A 85 8.51 10.85 -17.98
N ASN A 86 9.59 10.70 -17.20
CA ASN A 86 10.62 9.69 -17.39
C ASN A 86 10.43 8.54 -16.40
N TYR A 87 10.49 7.30 -16.90
CA TYR A 87 10.38 6.10 -16.07
C TYR A 87 11.62 5.92 -15.20
N ASN A 88 11.42 5.79 -13.88
CA ASN A 88 12.46 5.49 -12.92
C ASN A 88 11.93 4.54 -11.84
N SER A 89 12.46 3.34 -11.76
CA SER A 89 12.00 2.31 -10.82
C SER A 89 12.73 2.32 -9.46
N ILE A 90 13.69 3.22 -9.24
CA ILE A 90 14.57 3.20 -8.05
C ILE A 90 13.74 3.26 -6.75
N TYR A 91 12.80 4.20 -6.65
CA TYR A 91 11.98 4.34 -5.44
C TYR A 91 11.05 3.15 -5.20
N LEU A 92 10.50 2.55 -6.26
CA LEU A 92 9.69 1.33 -6.16
C LEU A 92 10.55 0.15 -5.68
N MET A 93 11.73 -0.05 -6.27
CA MET A 93 12.65 -1.12 -5.88
C MET A 93 13.12 -0.93 -4.43
N ALA A 94 13.47 0.31 -4.03
CA ALA A 94 13.83 0.63 -2.66
C ALA A 94 12.67 0.32 -1.68
N THR A 95 11.44 0.69 -2.03
CA THR A 95 10.25 0.40 -1.22
C THR A 95 10.13 -1.11 -0.95
N LEU A 96 10.23 -1.93 -1.99
CA LEU A 96 10.15 -3.39 -1.86
C LEU A 96 11.29 -3.96 -1.03
N LEU A 97 12.53 -3.49 -1.26
CA LEU A 97 13.70 -3.95 -0.51
C LEU A 97 13.57 -3.61 0.99
N PHE A 98 13.20 -2.38 1.34
CA PHE A 98 13.02 -1.99 2.74
C PHE A 98 11.86 -2.73 3.40
N LEU A 99 10.74 -2.93 2.69
CA LEU A 99 9.59 -3.64 3.21
C LEU A 99 9.95 -5.09 3.54
N TRP A 100 10.51 -5.85 2.58
CA TRP A 100 10.88 -7.24 2.78
C TRP A 100 12.00 -7.43 3.84
N THR A 101 12.96 -6.51 3.87
CA THR A 101 14.03 -6.52 4.87
C THR A 101 13.48 -6.30 6.27
N SER A 102 12.61 -5.29 6.44
CA SER A 102 12.00 -4.99 7.74
C SER A 102 11.09 -6.12 8.22
N GLU A 103 10.27 -6.70 7.36
CA GLU A 103 9.39 -7.81 7.70
C GLU A 103 10.18 -9.06 8.11
N SER A 104 11.21 -9.41 7.32
CA SER A 104 12.07 -10.56 7.62
C SER A 104 12.83 -10.38 8.92
N ALA A 105 13.45 -9.22 9.13
CA ALA A 105 14.18 -8.93 10.36
C ALA A 105 13.26 -8.85 11.58
N ALA A 106 12.05 -8.28 11.42
CA ALA A 106 11.05 -8.23 12.48
C ALA A 106 10.56 -9.63 12.86
N TYR A 107 10.38 -10.51 11.89
CA TYR A 107 10.01 -11.91 12.15
C TYR A 107 11.11 -12.64 12.94
N PHE A 108 12.36 -12.60 12.50
CA PHE A 108 13.47 -13.26 13.21
C PHE A 108 13.72 -12.64 14.59
N GLY A 109 13.82 -11.31 14.69
CA GLY A 109 14.03 -10.61 15.95
C GLY A 109 12.87 -10.80 16.93
N GLY A 110 11.64 -10.75 16.44
CA GLY A 110 10.44 -10.98 17.24
C GLY A 110 10.28 -12.42 17.74
N SER A 111 10.69 -13.42 16.91
CA SER A 111 10.63 -14.83 17.32
C SER A 111 11.69 -15.21 18.36
N LEU A 112 12.89 -14.59 18.31
CA LEU A 112 14.00 -14.89 19.21
C LEU A 112 13.96 -14.06 20.50
N PHE A 113 13.60 -12.79 20.43
CA PHE A 113 13.72 -11.83 21.52
C PHE A 113 12.38 -11.17 21.91
N GLY A 114 11.28 -11.46 21.21
CA GLY A 114 9.99 -10.81 21.43
C GLY A 114 9.39 -11.11 22.79
N LYS A 115 9.17 -10.06 23.59
CA LYS A 115 8.54 -10.12 24.91
C LYS A 115 7.27 -9.28 24.97
N LYS A 116 7.32 -8.04 24.44
CA LYS A 116 6.21 -7.09 24.49
C LYS A 116 5.39 -7.17 23.20
N LYS A 117 4.13 -7.56 23.30
CA LYS A 117 3.21 -7.61 22.17
C LYS A 117 2.92 -6.19 21.65
N LEU A 118 2.83 -6.06 20.31
CA LEU A 118 2.52 -4.78 19.66
C LEU A 118 1.00 -4.51 19.72
N PHE A 119 0.20 -5.48 19.20
CA PHE A 119 -1.27 -5.47 19.24
C PHE A 119 -1.78 -6.90 19.43
N GLU A 120 -1.95 -7.32 20.69
CA GLU A 120 -2.27 -8.71 21.04
C GLU A 120 -3.64 -9.15 20.50
N SER A 121 -4.63 -8.27 20.51
CA SER A 121 -6.00 -8.55 20.04
C SER A 121 -6.12 -8.76 18.53
N VAL A 122 -5.20 -8.24 17.74
CA VAL A 122 -5.23 -8.26 16.28
C VAL A 122 -4.21 -9.25 15.72
N SER A 123 -2.96 -9.12 16.17
CA SER A 123 -1.82 -9.93 15.71
C SER A 123 -0.91 -10.30 16.89
N PRO A 124 -1.18 -11.42 17.58
CA PRO A 124 -0.46 -11.81 18.81
C PRO A 124 1.02 -12.17 18.57
N MET A 125 1.43 -12.39 17.35
CA MET A 125 2.83 -12.73 17.01
C MET A 125 3.74 -11.49 16.85
N LYS A 126 3.18 -10.30 16.60
CA LYS A 126 3.97 -9.07 16.44
C LYS A 126 4.41 -8.52 17.78
N THR A 127 5.70 -8.10 17.86
CA THR A 127 6.33 -7.58 19.08
C THR A 127 7.09 -6.29 18.81
N TRP A 128 7.23 -5.46 19.84
CA TRP A 128 8.01 -4.22 19.78
C TRP A 128 9.49 -4.49 19.48
N GLU A 129 10.04 -5.56 20.06
CA GLU A 129 11.40 -5.99 19.79
C GLU A 129 11.59 -6.35 18.32
N GLY A 130 10.61 -7.04 17.71
CA GLY A 130 10.63 -7.32 16.28
C GLY A 130 10.68 -6.04 15.45
N VAL A 131 9.85 -5.04 15.75
CA VAL A 131 9.88 -3.74 15.05
C VAL A 131 11.25 -3.06 15.17
N LEU A 132 11.91 -3.12 16.35
CA LEU A 132 13.25 -2.58 16.53
C LEU A 132 14.31 -3.31 15.68
N PHE A 133 14.21 -4.64 15.55
CA PHE A 133 15.10 -5.40 14.66
C PHE A 133 14.85 -5.02 13.19
N GLY A 134 13.58 -4.83 12.77
CA GLY A 134 13.23 -4.33 11.44
C GLY A 134 13.84 -2.94 11.18
N LEU A 135 13.77 -2.04 12.17
CA LEU A 135 14.36 -0.70 12.08
C LEU A 135 15.87 -0.75 11.92
N MET A 136 16.56 -1.54 12.74
CA MET A 136 18.02 -1.67 12.63
C MET A 136 18.44 -2.24 11.27
N ALA A 137 17.76 -3.27 10.79
CA ALA A 137 18.03 -3.86 9.48
C ALA A 137 17.81 -2.84 8.34
N ASN A 138 16.76 -2.04 8.41
CA ASN A 138 16.47 -1.01 7.42
C ASN A 138 17.52 0.11 7.43
N ILE A 139 18.01 0.54 8.60
CA ILE A 139 19.10 1.53 8.69
C ILE A 139 20.39 0.98 8.05
N ILE A 140 20.73 -0.27 8.33
CA ILE A 140 21.89 -0.93 7.70
C ILE A 140 21.70 -1.00 6.18
N LEU A 141 20.53 -1.41 5.72
CA LEU A 141 20.22 -1.46 4.28
C LEU A 141 20.26 -0.08 3.63
N ALA A 142 19.77 0.98 4.31
CA ALA A 142 19.84 2.36 3.82
C ALA A 142 21.31 2.82 3.62
N TYR A 143 22.20 2.47 4.55
CA TYR A 143 23.62 2.73 4.42
C TYR A 143 24.23 1.96 3.22
N LEU A 144 23.92 0.67 3.09
CA LEU A 144 24.44 -0.15 2.00
C LEU A 144 23.93 0.32 0.62
N ILE A 145 22.68 0.70 0.51
CA ILE A 145 22.10 1.26 -0.72
C ILE A 145 22.78 2.56 -1.09
N HIS A 146 22.97 3.46 -0.13
CA HIS A 146 23.64 4.74 -0.36
C HIS A 146 25.07 4.56 -0.81
N GLU A 147 25.84 3.69 -0.15
CA GLU A 147 27.27 3.55 -0.41
C GLU A 147 27.57 2.75 -1.70
N TYR A 148 26.83 1.66 -1.94
CA TYR A 148 27.22 0.67 -2.97
C TYR A 148 26.29 0.59 -4.17
N VAL A 149 25.05 1.09 -4.05
CA VAL A 149 24.04 0.90 -5.11
C VAL A 149 23.65 2.21 -5.77
N TRP A 150 23.27 3.20 -4.99
CA TRP A 150 22.73 4.47 -5.48
C TRP A 150 23.43 5.68 -4.83
N SER A 151 24.75 5.66 -4.75
CA SER A 151 25.58 6.64 -4.04
C SER A 151 25.38 8.09 -4.51
N SER A 152 25.11 8.31 -5.79
CA SER A 152 24.91 9.64 -6.37
C SER A 152 23.44 10.05 -6.54
N PHE A 153 22.49 9.18 -6.15
CA PHE A 153 21.07 9.41 -6.43
C PHE A 153 20.36 10.22 -5.35
N GLN A 154 20.61 9.87 -4.06
CA GLN A 154 20.03 10.57 -2.92
C GLN A 154 20.98 10.52 -1.71
N SER A 155 20.83 11.47 -0.76
CA SER A 155 21.63 11.49 0.46
C SER A 155 21.34 10.29 1.39
N LEU A 156 22.31 9.96 2.24
CA LEU A 156 22.11 8.92 3.28
C LEU A 156 20.91 9.25 4.19
N THR A 157 20.78 10.53 4.55
CA THR A 157 19.66 11.01 5.39
C THR A 157 18.31 10.72 4.71
N PHE A 158 18.21 10.97 3.40
CA PHE A 158 17.01 10.64 2.62
C PHE A 158 16.66 9.15 2.75
N TRP A 159 17.63 8.25 2.51
CA TRP A 159 17.38 6.81 2.57
C TRP A 159 17.01 6.31 3.96
N ILE A 160 17.59 6.89 5.03
CA ILE A 160 17.22 6.56 6.41
C ILE A 160 15.76 6.94 6.68
N PHE A 161 15.35 8.18 6.40
CA PHE A 161 13.96 8.59 6.62
C PHE A 161 12.98 7.83 5.72
N PHE A 162 13.34 7.58 4.47
CA PHE A 162 12.55 6.76 3.56
C PHE A 162 12.29 5.35 4.14
N SER A 163 13.34 4.71 4.66
CA SER A 163 13.25 3.38 5.26
C SER A 163 12.38 3.35 6.53
N ILE A 164 12.40 4.42 7.33
CA ILE A 164 11.54 4.58 8.51
C ILE A 164 10.06 4.71 8.09
N VAL A 165 9.78 5.51 7.05
CA VAL A 165 8.43 5.65 6.51
C VAL A 165 7.90 4.30 6.03
N VAL A 166 8.70 3.53 5.28
CA VAL A 166 8.33 2.20 4.79
C VAL A 166 8.06 1.24 5.95
N LEU A 167 8.95 1.21 6.96
CA LEU A 167 8.78 0.33 8.14
C LEU A 167 7.49 0.64 8.90
N ILE A 168 7.28 1.91 9.26
CA ILE A 168 6.14 2.31 10.08
C ILE A 168 4.84 2.03 9.33
N SER A 169 4.73 2.48 8.08
CA SER A 169 3.53 2.26 7.28
C SER A 169 3.29 0.78 6.97
N GLY A 170 4.35 -0.02 6.75
CA GLY A 170 4.25 -1.46 6.56
C GLY A 170 3.70 -2.20 7.78
N VAL A 171 4.22 -1.89 8.97
CA VAL A 171 3.71 -2.46 10.23
C VAL A 171 2.23 -2.15 10.43
N PHE A 172 1.81 -0.89 10.19
CA PHE A 172 0.40 -0.51 10.31
C PHE A 172 -0.48 -1.12 9.21
N GLY A 173 0.05 -1.30 8.00
CA GLY A 173 -0.66 -1.94 6.89
C GLY A 173 -1.06 -3.37 7.19
N ASP A 174 -0.09 -4.21 7.60
CA ASP A 174 -0.36 -5.59 7.99
C ASP A 174 -1.29 -5.67 9.25
N LEU A 175 -1.11 -4.77 10.23
CA LEU A 175 -2.03 -4.72 11.38
C LEU A 175 -3.46 -4.37 10.94
N PHE A 176 -3.61 -3.42 10.03
CA PHE A 176 -4.92 -3.01 9.54
C PHE A 176 -5.61 -4.13 8.74
N GLU A 177 -4.87 -4.80 7.85
CA GLU A 177 -5.39 -5.95 7.11
C GLU A 177 -5.77 -7.11 8.04
N SER A 178 -4.92 -7.38 9.06
CA SER A 178 -5.23 -8.36 10.10
C SER A 178 -6.50 -8.00 10.87
N LEU A 179 -6.72 -6.71 11.19
CA LEU A 179 -7.94 -6.22 11.84
C LEU A 179 -9.17 -6.46 10.95
N LEU A 180 -9.08 -6.17 9.65
CA LEU A 180 -10.16 -6.43 8.71
C LEU A 180 -10.53 -7.92 8.69
N LYS A 181 -9.56 -8.82 8.62
CA LYS A 181 -9.80 -10.27 8.65
C LYS A 181 -10.50 -10.71 9.94
N ARG A 182 -10.09 -10.18 11.10
CA ARG A 182 -10.74 -10.53 12.40
C ARG A 182 -12.19 -10.05 12.47
N ASN A 183 -12.51 -8.88 11.89
CA ASN A 183 -13.89 -8.40 11.84
C ASN A 183 -14.83 -9.34 11.07
N PHE A 184 -14.31 -10.09 10.12
CA PHE A 184 -15.07 -11.12 9.38
C PHE A 184 -14.88 -12.55 9.92
N ASN A 185 -14.21 -12.73 11.08
CA ASN A 185 -13.83 -14.02 11.63
C ASN A 185 -13.03 -14.90 10.66
N LEU A 186 -12.22 -14.25 9.81
CA LEU A 186 -11.33 -14.91 8.85
C LEU A 186 -9.89 -14.88 9.36
N LYS A 187 -9.09 -15.86 8.92
CA LYS A 187 -7.64 -15.87 9.11
C LYS A 187 -6.93 -15.41 7.84
N ASP A 188 -7.37 -15.88 6.70
CA ASP A 188 -6.81 -15.57 5.37
C ASP A 188 -7.88 -14.92 4.51
N SER A 189 -7.49 -14.02 3.61
CA SER A 189 -8.44 -13.29 2.74
C SER A 189 -9.10 -14.19 1.69
N SER A 190 -8.44 -15.27 1.29
CA SER A 190 -8.99 -16.34 0.44
C SER A 190 -8.10 -17.60 0.48
N SER A 191 -8.58 -18.70 -0.14
CA SER A 191 -7.83 -19.95 -0.31
C SER A 191 -7.30 -20.14 -1.74
N LYS A 192 -7.25 -19.07 -2.55
CA LYS A 192 -6.92 -19.17 -3.99
C LYS A 192 -5.45 -19.51 -4.25
N LEU A 193 -4.54 -19.16 -3.34
CA LEU A 193 -3.12 -19.49 -3.46
C LEU A 193 -2.81 -20.69 -2.56
N PRO A 194 -2.63 -21.92 -3.09
CA PRO A 194 -2.37 -23.09 -2.28
C PRO A 194 -1.19 -22.89 -1.33
N GLY A 195 -1.41 -23.09 -0.02
CA GLY A 195 -0.40 -22.91 1.04
C GLY A 195 -0.01 -21.46 1.35
N HIS A 196 -0.60 -20.45 0.67
CA HIS A 196 -0.21 -19.06 0.79
C HIS A 196 -1.37 -18.08 1.09
N GLY A 197 -2.60 -18.57 1.25
CA GLY A 197 -3.77 -17.73 1.53
C GLY A 197 -4.29 -16.98 0.29
N GLY A 198 -4.71 -15.73 0.45
CA GLY A 198 -5.18 -14.89 -0.63
C GLY A 198 -4.11 -13.98 -1.22
N PHE A 199 -4.43 -13.39 -2.36
CA PHE A 199 -3.57 -12.39 -3.00
C PHE A 199 -3.42 -11.13 -2.12
N LEU A 200 -4.48 -10.70 -1.45
CA LEU A 200 -4.45 -9.55 -0.55
C LEU A 200 -3.47 -9.77 0.61
N ASP A 201 -3.41 -10.98 1.17
CA ASP A 201 -2.49 -11.36 2.27
C ASP A 201 -0.99 -11.24 1.89
N ARG A 202 -0.66 -11.03 0.63
CA ARG A 202 0.73 -10.86 0.13
C ARG A 202 1.11 -9.41 -0.13
N PHE A 203 0.13 -8.53 -0.22
CA PHE A 203 0.32 -7.12 -0.53
C PHE A 203 -0.30 -6.20 0.52
N ASP A 204 -0.69 -6.76 1.68
CA ASP A 204 -1.34 -6.07 2.80
C ASP A 204 -0.55 -4.85 3.28
N SER A 205 0.73 -5.04 3.60
CA SER A 205 1.66 -3.98 3.97
C SER A 205 1.89 -3.02 2.80
N PHE A 206 2.03 -3.55 1.58
CA PHE A 206 2.39 -2.77 0.40
C PHE A 206 1.34 -1.72 0.04
N PHE A 207 0.04 -2.08 0.05
CA PHE A 207 -1.04 -1.12 -0.23
C PHE A 207 -1.05 0.06 0.74
N PHE A 208 -0.63 -0.17 1.98
CA PHE A 208 -0.55 0.88 2.98
C PHE A 208 0.72 1.73 2.83
N VAL A 209 1.83 1.12 2.44
CA VAL A 209 3.14 1.78 2.27
C VAL A 209 3.13 2.78 1.12
N ILE A 210 2.54 2.43 -0.03
CA ILE A 210 2.62 3.26 -1.25
C ILE A 210 2.13 4.70 -1.07
N PRO A 211 0.97 5.00 -0.45
CA PRO A 211 0.52 6.37 -0.21
C PRO A 211 1.51 7.18 0.65
N TYR A 212 2.13 6.56 1.66
CA TYR A 212 3.11 7.25 2.52
C TYR A 212 4.43 7.51 1.81
N VAL A 213 4.88 6.56 0.98
CA VAL A 213 6.06 6.75 0.13
C VAL A 213 5.82 7.88 -0.87
N TYR A 214 4.68 7.88 -1.56
CA TYR A 214 4.32 8.96 -2.47
C TYR A 214 4.31 10.32 -1.75
N PHE A 215 3.68 10.40 -0.58
CA PHE A 215 3.63 11.61 0.23
C PHE A 215 5.02 12.08 0.66
N TYR A 216 5.88 11.17 1.11
CA TYR A 216 7.26 11.47 1.47
C TYR A 216 8.05 12.05 0.29
N LEU A 217 7.96 11.43 -0.89
CA LEU A 217 8.63 11.91 -2.09
C LEU A 217 8.16 13.31 -2.47
N LYS A 218 6.85 13.58 -2.41
CA LYS A 218 6.29 14.90 -2.73
C LYS A 218 6.69 16.00 -1.74
N ILE A 219 6.84 15.69 -0.46
CA ILE A 219 7.37 16.63 0.53
C ILE A 219 8.82 16.98 0.21
N ILE A 220 9.65 16.00 -0.11
CA ILE A 220 11.06 16.25 -0.45
C ILE A 220 11.17 17.09 -1.72
N ASP A 221 10.42 16.78 -2.77
CA ASP A 221 10.37 17.59 -4.03
C ASP A 221 10.02 19.07 -3.80
N GLN A 222 9.26 19.38 -2.73
CA GLN A 222 8.88 20.77 -2.42
C GLN A 222 9.92 21.51 -1.56
N ILE A 223 10.81 20.79 -0.90
CA ILE A 223 11.83 21.36 0.01
C ILE A 223 13.18 21.52 -0.70
N THR A 224 13.45 20.74 -1.72
CA THR A 224 14.66 20.79 -2.53
C THR A 224 14.48 21.66 -3.75
#